data_e84ebce2df212db3169d5ed95d50af39
#
_entry.id   e84ebce2df212db3169d5ed95d50af39
#
_cell.length_a   1.000
_cell.length_b   1.000
_cell.length_c   1.000
_cell.angle_alpha   90.00
_cell.angle_beta   90.00
_cell.angle_gamma   90.00
#
_symmetry.space_group_name_H-M   'P 1'
#
loop_
_entity.id
_entity.type
_entity.pdbx_description
1 polymer ?
#
loop_
_entity_poly.entity_id
_entity_poly.type
_entity_poly.pdbx_seq_one_letter_code
_entity_poly.pdbx_strand_id
1 'polypeptide(L)'
;MLDIFDRIERDSGGPIGQYFDKAYGYYMYPRLEGELGPHMIFNGKEVLNWSLNNYLGLANHPEVRKADAEAAAQWGLAYPMGARMLSGNTRYHEKLEKMFAEFEKKEDAFLYNFGYQGIVSTIDALTSRHDVIVYDAECHACLLDGIRLHLGSKYKYRHNNIEDCEKVLAKACADADANGGGVLLITEGVYGMTGALGKLDKIAALKKKYSFRIMIDDAHGFGLLGEHGRGTSEALGCMDDIDIYIGAFAKSMASIGGFVAGPHKIINYLRANMRSQMYAKSQPMPLVIGNTKRLEIIMSPEGDELRKKCWQITKAIQDGFRKEGFDIGEAEACVTPVHIKGGVAQATKMAKDLRENYRIFCSMVIYPVIPKGMVIFRIVSTASHTMEDVEYTLNAFKEIKAKLDAGAYDGDDIAAMTVE
;
A
#
# COMPACT_ATOMS: atom_id res chain seq x y z
N MET A 1 23.34 -17.12 -30.88
CA MET A 1 22.12 -16.44 -30.32
C MET A 1 22.13 -16.80 -28.86
N LEU A 2 22.05 -15.81 -27.95
CA LEU A 2 21.87 -16.07 -26.51
C LEU A 2 20.47 -16.57 -26.29
N ASP A 3 20.29 -17.62 -25.51
CA ASP A 3 18.96 -17.96 -25.05
C ASP A 3 18.51 -17.03 -23.90
N ILE A 4 17.25 -17.15 -23.50
CA ILE A 4 16.64 -16.23 -22.53
C ILE A 4 17.23 -16.41 -21.12
N PHE A 5 17.65 -17.63 -20.77
CA PHE A 5 18.23 -17.93 -19.45
C PHE A 5 19.66 -17.42 -19.36
N ASP A 6 20.50 -17.65 -20.42
CA ASP A 6 21.86 -17.10 -20.51
C ASP A 6 21.85 -15.56 -20.34
N ARG A 7 20.85 -14.89 -20.92
CA ARG A 7 20.70 -13.44 -20.78
C ARG A 7 20.38 -13.04 -19.34
N ILE A 8 19.45 -13.76 -18.68
CA ILE A 8 19.07 -13.48 -17.28
C ILE A 8 20.26 -13.67 -16.35
N GLU A 9 21.04 -14.73 -16.53
CA GLU A 9 22.24 -15.00 -15.73
C GLU A 9 23.28 -13.88 -15.88
N ARG A 10 23.49 -13.36 -17.10
CA ARG A 10 24.41 -12.22 -17.35
C ARG A 10 23.95 -10.92 -16.71
N ASP A 11 22.64 -10.69 -16.56
CA ASP A 11 22.09 -9.47 -15.96
C ASP A 11 22.21 -9.45 -14.42
N SER A 12 22.90 -10.44 -13.81
CA SER A 12 23.16 -10.55 -12.36
C SER A 12 21.89 -10.39 -11.49
N GLY A 13 20.72 -10.84 -11.99
CA GLY A 13 19.45 -10.77 -11.27
C GLY A 13 18.83 -9.37 -11.18
N GLY A 14 19.31 -8.39 -11.94
CA GLY A 14 18.76 -7.04 -11.98
C GLY A 14 19.10 -6.18 -10.75
N PRO A 15 18.38 -5.05 -10.55
CA PRO A 15 18.73 -4.04 -9.52
C PRO A 15 18.77 -4.55 -8.08
N ILE A 16 17.96 -5.55 -7.75
CA ILE A 16 17.88 -6.13 -6.41
C ILE A 16 18.65 -7.46 -6.37
N GLY A 17 18.51 -8.30 -7.40
CA GLY A 17 19.11 -9.63 -7.46
C GLY A 17 20.64 -9.64 -7.32
N GLN A 18 21.32 -8.57 -7.72
CA GLN A 18 22.77 -8.41 -7.53
C GLN A 18 23.21 -8.48 -6.06
N TYR A 19 22.29 -8.31 -5.12
CA TYR A 19 22.57 -8.39 -3.68
C TYR A 19 22.15 -9.72 -3.05
N PHE A 20 21.56 -10.64 -3.84
CA PHE A 20 20.91 -11.84 -3.33
C PHE A 20 21.83 -12.66 -2.41
N ASP A 21 23.03 -12.98 -2.85
CA ASP A 21 23.99 -13.79 -2.07
C ASP A 21 24.44 -13.15 -0.74
N LYS A 22 24.31 -11.81 -0.63
CA LYS A 22 24.72 -11.05 0.56
C LYS A 22 23.55 -10.64 1.46
N ALA A 23 22.33 -10.80 0.99
CA ALA A 23 21.14 -10.19 1.59
C ALA A 23 20.03 -11.19 1.96
N TYR A 24 20.09 -12.41 1.40
CA TYR A 24 19.01 -13.40 1.59
C TYR A 24 18.82 -13.81 3.04
N GLY A 25 17.59 -13.91 3.47
CA GLY A 25 17.22 -14.25 4.84
C GLY A 25 17.38 -13.11 5.85
N TYR A 26 18.14 -12.07 5.50
CA TYR A 26 18.39 -10.94 6.40
C TYR A 26 17.76 -9.63 5.90
N TYR A 27 18.23 -9.07 4.80
CA TYR A 27 17.65 -7.85 4.20
C TYR A 27 16.54 -8.16 3.21
N MET A 28 16.68 -9.28 2.50
CA MET A 28 15.72 -9.82 1.54
C MET A 28 15.15 -11.12 2.09
N TYR A 29 13.83 -11.28 1.99
CA TYR A 29 13.10 -12.44 2.52
C TYR A 29 13.38 -12.74 4.01
N PRO A 30 13.39 -11.74 4.92
CA PRO A 30 13.61 -11.97 6.33
C PRO A 30 12.49 -12.85 6.91
N ARG A 31 12.86 -13.78 7.78
CA ARG A 31 11.91 -14.65 8.47
C ARG A 31 11.56 -14.03 9.81
N LEU A 32 10.37 -13.43 9.91
CA LEU A 32 9.81 -12.96 11.16
C LEU A 32 8.85 -14.01 11.68
N GLU A 33 9.02 -14.43 12.93
CA GLU A 33 8.27 -15.50 13.57
C GLU A 33 7.52 -15.00 14.82
N GLY A 34 6.60 -15.81 15.34
CA GLY A 34 5.77 -15.45 16.48
C GLY A 34 4.45 -14.80 16.11
N GLU A 35 3.80 -14.16 17.05
CA GLU A 35 2.56 -13.41 16.78
C GLU A 35 2.84 -12.14 15.99
N LEU A 36 1.93 -11.82 15.07
CA LEU A 36 2.04 -10.60 14.25
C LEU A 36 1.81 -9.36 15.13
N GLY A 37 2.86 -8.58 15.35
CA GLY A 37 2.76 -7.40 16.20
C GLY A 37 4.06 -6.61 16.32
N PRO A 38 4.11 -5.66 17.27
CA PRO A 38 5.32 -4.89 17.54
C PRO A 38 6.50 -5.75 18.00
N HIS A 39 6.25 -6.83 18.71
CA HIS A 39 7.29 -7.73 19.21
C HIS A 39 7.22 -9.06 18.47
N MET A 40 8.25 -9.35 17.67
CA MET A 40 8.38 -10.57 16.88
C MET A 40 9.78 -11.16 17.04
N ILE A 41 9.96 -12.39 16.58
CA ILE A 41 11.26 -13.06 16.62
C ILE A 41 11.94 -12.92 15.24
N PHE A 42 13.17 -12.46 15.24
CA PHE A 42 14.05 -12.42 14.08
C PHE A 42 15.39 -13.07 14.44
N ASN A 43 15.79 -14.10 13.70
CA ASN A 43 16.99 -14.89 13.97
C ASN A 43 17.10 -15.37 15.45
N GLY A 44 15.98 -15.91 15.97
CA GLY A 44 15.90 -16.43 17.33
C GLY A 44 15.91 -15.40 18.46
N LYS A 45 15.81 -14.11 18.14
CA LYS A 45 15.83 -13.00 19.10
C LYS A 45 14.60 -12.12 18.92
N GLU A 46 14.02 -11.68 20.04
CA GLU A 46 12.94 -10.73 19.99
C GLU A 46 13.42 -9.38 19.44
N VAL A 47 12.61 -8.80 18.57
CA VAL A 47 12.83 -7.47 17.96
C VAL A 47 11.58 -6.63 18.04
N LEU A 48 11.75 -5.33 18.24
CA LEU A 48 10.70 -4.33 18.08
C LEU A 48 10.53 -4.06 16.58
N ASN A 49 9.37 -4.39 16.05
CA ASN A 49 9.11 -4.47 14.61
C ASN A 49 8.22 -3.32 14.11
N TRP A 50 8.78 -2.46 13.28
CA TRP A 50 8.12 -1.34 12.62
C TRP A 50 7.84 -1.58 11.13
N SER A 51 7.80 -2.83 10.67
CA SER A 51 7.70 -3.13 9.22
C SER A 51 6.33 -3.62 8.76
N LEU A 52 5.40 -3.93 9.67
CA LEU A 52 4.10 -4.50 9.32
C LEU A 52 3.05 -3.44 9.02
N ASN A 53 2.32 -3.61 7.92
CA ASN A 53 1.18 -2.72 7.58
C ASN A 53 -0.10 -3.05 8.39
N ASN A 54 0.02 -3.63 9.58
CA ASN A 54 -1.09 -3.98 10.47
C ASN A 54 -1.58 -2.77 11.28
N TYR A 55 -1.93 -1.69 10.58
CA TYR A 55 -2.18 -0.36 11.16
C TYR A 55 -3.10 -0.36 12.38
N LEU A 56 -4.25 -1.04 12.28
CA LEU A 56 -5.26 -1.10 13.34
C LEU A 56 -5.05 -2.29 14.30
N GLY A 57 -4.01 -3.10 14.12
CA GLY A 57 -3.74 -4.26 14.97
C GLY A 57 -4.70 -5.44 14.75
N LEU A 58 -5.48 -5.46 13.68
CA LEU A 58 -6.53 -6.46 13.46
C LEU A 58 -6.03 -7.87 13.20
N ALA A 59 -4.74 -8.07 12.89
CA ALA A 59 -4.17 -9.40 12.63
C ALA A 59 -4.35 -10.39 13.79
N ASN A 60 -4.28 -9.89 15.04
CA ASN A 60 -4.45 -10.71 16.25
C ASN A 60 -5.71 -10.34 17.04
N HIS A 61 -6.62 -9.56 16.46
CA HIS A 61 -7.84 -9.17 17.14
C HIS A 61 -8.69 -10.42 17.47
N PRO A 62 -9.11 -10.64 18.74
CA PRO A 62 -9.79 -11.87 19.15
C PRO A 62 -11.04 -12.20 18.32
N GLU A 63 -11.91 -11.21 18.10
CA GLU A 63 -13.13 -11.42 17.32
C GLU A 63 -12.86 -11.68 15.84
N VAL A 64 -11.78 -11.11 15.29
CA VAL A 64 -11.34 -11.39 13.92
C VAL A 64 -10.84 -12.82 13.81
N ARG A 65 -9.93 -13.24 14.69
CA ARG A 65 -9.40 -14.62 14.71
C ARG A 65 -10.49 -15.66 14.93
N LYS A 66 -11.46 -15.35 15.78
CA LYS A 66 -12.64 -16.18 16.02
C LYS A 66 -13.47 -16.34 14.75
N ALA A 67 -13.81 -15.23 14.08
CA ALA A 67 -14.59 -15.25 12.83
C ALA A 67 -13.88 -16.02 11.72
N ASP A 68 -12.57 -15.82 11.56
CA ASP A 68 -11.74 -16.57 10.60
C ASP A 68 -11.76 -18.08 10.89
N ALA A 69 -11.59 -18.48 12.15
CA ALA A 69 -11.54 -19.88 12.56
C ALA A 69 -12.91 -20.57 12.42
N GLU A 70 -13.99 -19.94 12.85
CA GLU A 70 -15.36 -20.47 12.74
C GLU A 70 -15.76 -20.64 11.26
N ALA A 71 -15.45 -19.64 10.41
CA ALA A 71 -15.71 -19.73 8.99
C ALA A 71 -14.86 -20.82 8.31
N ALA A 72 -13.60 -21.01 8.72
CA ALA A 72 -12.76 -22.07 8.23
C ALA A 72 -13.31 -23.46 8.63
N ALA A 73 -13.77 -23.63 9.87
CA ALA A 73 -14.38 -24.86 10.35
C ALA A 73 -15.69 -25.19 9.61
N GLN A 74 -16.52 -24.18 9.34
CA GLN A 74 -17.82 -24.37 8.66
C GLN A 74 -17.69 -24.63 7.15
N TRP A 75 -16.81 -23.90 6.46
CA TRP A 75 -16.80 -23.84 5.01
C TRP A 75 -15.54 -24.43 4.36
N GLY A 76 -14.43 -24.53 5.12
CA GLY A 76 -13.11 -24.83 4.58
C GLY A 76 -12.61 -23.75 3.61
N LEU A 77 -11.44 -23.98 3.02
CA LEU A 77 -10.84 -23.05 2.04
C LEU A 77 -11.35 -23.25 0.62
N ALA A 78 -12.01 -24.35 0.33
CA ALA A 78 -12.45 -24.65 -1.03
C ALA A 78 -13.75 -23.94 -1.43
N TYR A 79 -14.64 -23.67 -0.50
CA TYR A 79 -15.95 -23.09 -0.76
C TYR A 79 -15.89 -21.56 -0.96
N PRO A 80 -16.58 -21.00 -1.96
CA PRO A 80 -17.25 -21.67 -3.08
C PRO A 80 -16.24 -22.08 -4.18
N MET A 81 -16.58 -23.11 -4.94
CA MET A 81 -15.75 -23.65 -6.05
C MET A 81 -16.18 -23.05 -7.38
N GLY A 82 -15.57 -21.94 -7.77
CA GLY A 82 -15.82 -21.29 -9.06
C GLY A 82 -15.48 -19.80 -9.06
N ALA A 83 -15.49 -19.20 -10.24
CA ALA A 83 -15.43 -17.77 -10.43
C ALA A 83 -16.78 -17.13 -10.05
N ARG A 84 -16.72 -15.83 -9.63
CA ARG A 84 -17.91 -15.08 -9.22
C ARG A 84 -19.03 -15.09 -10.26
N MET A 85 -18.69 -15.00 -11.53
CA MET A 85 -19.65 -14.97 -12.63
C MET A 85 -20.39 -16.30 -12.81
N LEU A 86 -19.85 -17.42 -12.36
CA LEU A 86 -20.43 -18.74 -12.55
C LEU A 86 -20.97 -19.34 -11.23
N SER A 87 -20.17 -20.16 -10.57
CA SER A 87 -20.60 -20.90 -9.37
C SER A 87 -19.95 -20.42 -8.06
N GLY A 88 -19.17 -19.34 -8.13
CA GLY A 88 -18.40 -18.81 -6.99
C GLY A 88 -19.03 -17.61 -6.30
N ASN A 89 -20.24 -17.18 -6.65
CA ASN A 89 -20.93 -16.09 -5.98
C ASN A 89 -21.74 -16.60 -4.79
N THR A 90 -21.77 -15.83 -3.70
CA THR A 90 -22.60 -16.13 -2.54
C THR A 90 -23.22 -14.84 -1.97
N ARG A 91 -24.34 -14.99 -1.25
CA ARG A 91 -24.96 -13.87 -0.50
C ARG A 91 -24.01 -13.17 0.46
N TYR A 92 -22.95 -13.84 0.92
CA TYR A 92 -21.97 -13.27 1.85
C TYR A 92 -20.98 -12.33 1.12
N HIS A 93 -20.58 -12.68 -0.12
CA HIS A 93 -19.82 -11.77 -0.98
C HIS A 93 -20.64 -10.50 -1.27
N GLU A 94 -21.91 -10.65 -1.67
CA GLU A 94 -22.79 -9.53 -1.98
C GLU A 94 -23.05 -8.65 -0.75
N LYS A 95 -23.22 -9.26 0.45
CA LYS A 95 -23.32 -8.51 1.70
C LYS A 95 -22.10 -7.66 1.96
N LEU A 96 -20.91 -8.24 1.82
CA LEU A 96 -19.65 -7.54 2.05
C LEU A 96 -19.43 -6.40 1.03
N GLU A 97 -19.75 -6.63 -0.25
CA GLU A 97 -19.72 -5.60 -1.30
C GLU A 97 -20.66 -4.43 -0.95
N LYS A 98 -21.87 -4.73 -0.54
CA LYS A 98 -22.83 -3.71 -0.10
C LYS A 98 -22.30 -2.90 1.09
N MET A 99 -21.69 -3.57 2.08
CA MET A 99 -21.10 -2.88 3.24
C MET A 99 -19.96 -1.94 2.82
N PHE A 100 -19.09 -2.32 1.86
CA PHE A 100 -18.06 -1.43 1.35
C PHE A 100 -18.65 -0.25 0.58
N ALA A 101 -19.66 -0.46 -0.25
CA ALA A 101 -20.33 0.60 -0.96
C ALA A 101 -20.96 1.63 0.01
N GLU A 102 -21.65 1.16 1.03
CA GLU A 102 -22.24 2.00 2.07
C GLU A 102 -21.18 2.76 2.87
N PHE A 103 -20.09 2.08 3.25
CA PHE A 103 -18.99 2.70 3.99
C PHE A 103 -18.32 3.81 3.19
N GLU A 104 -18.00 3.58 1.92
CA GLU A 104 -17.37 4.57 1.04
C GLU A 104 -18.37 5.57 0.42
N LYS A 105 -19.66 5.52 0.79
CA LYS A 105 -20.72 6.36 0.22
C LYS A 105 -20.74 6.32 -1.31
N LYS A 106 -20.54 5.13 -1.88
CA LYS A 106 -20.64 4.86 -3.32
C LYS A 106 -21.89 4.02 -3.61
N GLU A 107 -22.35 4.05 -4.87
CA GLU A 107 -23.55 3.32 -5.28
C GLU A 107 -23.38 1.80 -5.21
N ASP A 108 -22.17 1.30 -5.47
CA ASP A 108 -21.90 -0.14 -5.55
C ASP A 108 -20.41 -0.43 -5.32
N ALA A 109 -20.09 -1.68 -5.00
CA ALA A 109 -18.70 -2.16 -4.88
C ALA A 109 -18.56 -3.58 -5.40
N PHE A 110 -17.32 -3.98 -5.74
CA PHE A 110 -16.97 -5.31 -6.19
C PHE A 110 -15.65 -5.77 -5.55
N LEU A 111 -15.64 -7.01 -5.02
CA LEU A 111 -14.50 -7.58 -4.33
C LEU A 111 -13.40 -8.05 -5.28
N TYR A 112 -12.15 -7.90 -4.87
CA TYR A 112 -10.97 -8.46 -5.51
C TYR A 112 -10.42 -9.66 -4.73
N ASN A 113 -9.93 -10.66 -5.44
CA ASN A 113 -9.20 -11.78 -4.81
C ASN A 113 -7.86 -11.30 -4.23
N PHE A 114 -7.15 -10.46 -4.99
CA PHE A 114 -5.90 -9.81 -4.58
C PHE A 114 -5.91 -8.36 -5.07
N GLY A 115 -5.48 -7.42 -4.22
CA GLY A 115 -5.46 -5.98 -4.54
C GLY A 115 -4.67 -5.69 -5.81
N TYR A 116 -3.44 -6.21 -5.93
CA TYR A 116 -2.58 -5.99 -7.09
C TYR A 116 -3.27 -6.37 -8.41
N GLN A 117 -3.77 -7.61 -8.51
CA GLN A 117 -4.45 -8.11 -9.72
C GLN A 117 -5.76 -7.36 -9.99
N GLY A 118 -6.50 -7.02 -8.94
CA GLY A 118 -7.75 -6.26 -9.05
C GLY A 118 -7.51 -4.88 -9.66
N ILE A 119 -6.52 -4.16 -9.19
CA ILE A 119 -6.15 -2.83 -9.70
C ILE A 119 -5.74 -2.90 -11.16
N VAL A 120 -4.79 -3.80 -11.51
CA VAL A 120 -4.36 -4.01 -12.90
C VAL A 120 -5.56 -4.28 -13.81
N SER A 121 -6.44 -5.19 -13.40
CA SER A 121 -7.61 -5.61 -14.19
C SER A 121 -8.70 -4.53 -14.26
N THR A 122 -8.80 -3.65 -13.25
CA THR A 122 -9.72 -2.51 -13.28
C THR A 122 -9.30 -1.49 -14.34
N ILE A 123 -8.03 -1.15 -14.40
CA ILE A 123 -7.51 -0.20 -15.40
C ILE A 123 -7.67 -0.77 -16.81
N ASP A 124 -7.27 -2.05 -17.01
CA ASP A 124 -7.41 -2.75 -18.29
C ASP A 124 -8.88 -2.82 -18.76
N ALA A 125 -9.82 -3.09 -17.84
CA ALA A 125 -11.23 -3.18 -18.17
C ALA A 125 -11.88 -1.82 -18.44
N LEU A 126 -11.48 -0.75 -17.74
CA LEU A 126 -12.11 0.56 -17.84
C LEU A 126 -11.70 1.35 -19.07
N THR A 127 -10.52 1.07 -19.66
CA THR A 127 -9.94 1.94 -20.69
C THR A 127 -9.79 1.24 -22.04
N SER A 128 -10.09 1.96 -23.10
CA SER A 128 -9.92 1.54 -24.49
C SER A 128 -8.78 2.30 -25.17
N ARG A 129 -8.39 1.91 -26.37
CA ARG A 129 -7.35 2.60 -27.17
C ARG A 129 -7.67 4.05 -27.47
N HIS A 130 -8.93 4.47 -27.34
CA HIS A 130 -9.37 5.85 -27.62
C HIS A 130 -9.25 6.75 -26.40
N ASP A 131 -9.17 6.14 -25.21
CA ASP A 131 -9.07 6.88 -23.96
C ASP A 131 -7.65 7.30 -23.66
N VAL A 132 -7.50 8.28 -22.78
CA VAL A 132 -6.19 8.79 -22.34
C VAL A 132 -6.06 8.60 -20.81
N ILE A 133 -4.94 8.04 -20.37
CA ILE A 133 -4.61 7.95 -18.95
C ILE A 133 -3.65 9.09 -18.56
N VAL A 134 -3.99 9.80 -17.48
CA VAL A 134 -3.11 10.74 -16.78
C VAL A 134 -2.75 10.13 -15.43
N TYR A 135 -1.48 10.12 -15.03
CA TYR A 135 -1.08 9.47 -13.78
C TYR A 135 0.10 10.15 -13.09
N ASP A 136 0.15 10.01 -11.76
CA ASP A 136 1.27 10.49 -10.94
C ASP A 136 2.54 9.66 -11.17
N ALA A 137 3.69 10.33 -11.15
CA ALA A 137 4.99 9.70 -11.42
C ALA A 137 5.39 8.63 -10.39
N GLU A 138 4.86 8.69 -9.17
CA GLU A 138 5.20 7.78 -8.06
C GLU A 138 4.08 6.77 -7.74
N CYS A 139 3.16 6.55 -8.68
CA CYS A 139 2.15 5.50 -8.54
C CYS A 139 2.76 4.13 -8.27
N HIS A 140 2.09 3.37 -7.41
CA HIS A 140 2.47 1.99 -7.07
C HIS A 140 2.57 1.08 -8.31
N ALA A 141 3.42 0.07 -8.23
CA ALA A 141 3.68 -0.87 -9.32
C ALA A 141 2.41 -1.48 -9.93
N CYS A 142 1.38 -1.78 -9.14
CA CYS A 142 0.12 -2.31 -9.65
C CYS A 142 -0.63 -1.33 -10.56
N LEU A 143 -0.61 -0.03 -10.25
CA LEU A 143 -1.15 1.00 -11.12
C LEU A 143 -0.35 1.11 -12.41
N LEU A 144 1.00 1.13 -12.30
CA LEU A 144 1.89 1.20 -13.46
C LEU A 144 1.74 -0.02 -14.38
N ASP A 145 1.55 -1.22 -13.84
CA ASP A 145 1.33 -2.43 -14.64
C ASP A 145 -0.03 -2.39 -15.35
N GLY A 146 -1.08 -1.92 -14.70
CA GLY A 146 -2.37 -1.67 -15.35
C GLY A 146 -2.26 -0.63 -16.47
N ILE A 147 -1.55 0.47 -16.22
CA ILE A 147 -1.29 1.53 -17.21
C ILE A 147 -0.47 0.99 -18.39
N ARG A 148 0.44 0.05 -18.19
CA ARG A 148 1.20 -0.60 -19.28
C ARG A 148 0.32 -1.39 -20.23
N LEU A 149 -0.76 -2.00 -19.75
CA LEU A 149 -1.71 -2.74 -20.59
C LEU A 149 -2.56 -1.82 -21.45
N HIS A 150 -2.74 -0.56 -21.06
CA HIS A 150 -3.50 0.40 -21.83
C HIS A 150 -2.88 0.67 -23.22
N LEU A 151 -3.70 0.60 -24.27
CA LEU A 151 -3.28 0.73 -25.67
C LEU A 151 -3.34 2.15 -26.21
N GLY A 152 -3.98 3.05 -25.49
CA GLY A 152 -4.08 4.48 -25.84
C GLY A 152 -2.94 5.33 -25.31
N SER A 153 -3.11 6.65 -25.42
CA SER A 153 -2.15 7.62 -24.90
C SER A 153 -2.11 7.63 -23.37
N LYS A 154 -0.93 7.82 -22.82
CA LYS A 154 -0.71 7.90 -21.37
C LYS A 154 0.30 9.00 -21.04
N TYR A 155 -0.07 9.88 -20.12
CA TYR A 155 0.70 11.04 -19.73
C TYR A 155 0.98 11.02 -18.23
N LYS A 156 2.26 11.13 -17.91
CA LYS A 156 2.76 11.18 -16.54
C LYS A 156 2.96 12.63 -16.11
N TYR A 157 2.47 13.01 -14.93
CA TYR A 157 2.83 14.27 -14.29
C TYR A 157 3.79 14.06 -13.12
N ARG A 158 4.53 15.10 -12.77
CA ARG A 158 5.49 15.05 -11.65
C ARG A 158 4.74 14.87 -10.34
N HIS A 159 5.29 14.02 -9.48
CA HIS A 159 4.70 13.64 -8.21
C HIS A 159 4.14 14.84 -7.43
N ASN A 160 2.86 14.75 -7.07
CA ASN A 160 2.11 15.76 -6.31
C ASN A 160 2.20 17.21 -6.83
N ASN A 161 2.60 17.42 -8.10
CA ASN A 161 2.71 18.73 -8.71
C ASN A 161 1.44 19.08 -9.49
N ILE A 162 0.58 19.92 -8.90
CA ILE A 162 -0.74 20.26 -9.46
C ILE A 162 -0.63 21.08 -10.73
N GLU A 163 0.34 21.99 -10.84
CA GLU A 163 0.54 22.79 -12.07
C GLU A 163 0.95 21.89 -13.25
N ASP A 164 1.80 20.90 -12.99
CA ASP A 164 2.21 19.94 -14.00
C ASP A 164 1.04 19.00 -14.36
N CYS A 165 0.29 18.54 -13.35
CA CYS A 165 -0.93 17.78 -13.54
C CYS A 165 -1.94 18.52 -14.43
N GLU A 166 -2.20 19.80 -14.17
CA GLU A 166 -3.13 20.61 -14.98
C GLU A 166 -2.65 20.75 -16.45
N LYS A 167 -1.35 20.99 -16.68
CA LYS A 167 -0.78 21.06 -18.04
C LYS A 167 -0.95 19.73 -18.80
N VAL A 168 -0.64 18.63 -18.13
CA VAL A 168 -0.75 17.29 -18.70
C VAL A 168 -2.22 16.95 -18.97
N LEU A 169 -3.12 17.31 -18.05
CA LEU A 169 -4.56 17.07 -18.18
C LEU A 169 -5.17 17.85 -19.34
N ALA A 170 -4.78 19.13 -19.54
CA ALA A 170 -5.23 19.92 -20.67
C ALA A 170 -4.89 19.25 -22.02
N LYS A 171 -3.66 18.72 -22.13
CA LYS A 171 -3.23 17.97 -23.31
C LYS A 171 -4.03 16.67 -23.46
N ALA A 172 -4.21 15.94 -22.36
CA ALA A 172 -4.94 14.67 -22.36
C ALA A 172 -6.39 14.84 -22.81
N CYS A 173 -7.07 15.89 -22.36
CA CYS A 173 -8.44 16.19 -22.78
C CYS A 173 -8.52 16.50 -24.29
N ALA A 174 -7.59 17.31 -24.82
CA ALA A 174 -7.54 17.59 -26.25
C ALA A 174 -7.31 16.33 -27.10
N ASP A 175 -6.41 15.45 -26.67
CA ASP A 175 -6.14 14.19 -27.35
C ASP A 175 -7.34 13.24 -27.27
N ALA A 176 -8.01 13.15 -26.11
CA ALA A 176 -9.20 12.32 -25.94
C ALA A 176 -10.35 12.80 -26.83
N ASP A 177 -10.60 14.09 -26.90
CA ASP A 177 -11.61 14.69 -27.79
C ASP A 177 -11.32 14.35 -29.26
N ALA A 178 -10.07 14.46 -29.70
CA ALA A 178 -9.65 14.13 -31.06
C ALA A 178 -9.81 12.64 -31.38
N ASN A 179 -9.69 11.76 -30.40
CA ASN A 179 -9.78 10.31 -30.54
C ASN A 179 -11.20 9.76 -30.27
N GLY A 180 -12.14 10.59 -29.84
CA GLY A 180 -13.48 10.17 -29.43
C GLY A 180 -13.50 9.33 -28.16
N GLY A 181 -12.55 9.54 -27.26
CA GLY A 181 -12.40 8.85 -25.97
C GLY A 181 -12.64 9.75 -24.76
N GLY A 182 -12.29 9.26 -23.58
CA GLY A 182 -12.34 9.99 -22.31
C GLY A 182 -10.97 10.04 -21.63
N VAL A 183 -10.91 10.77 -20.51
CA VAL A 183 -9.68 10.86 -19.69
C VAL A 183 -9.89 10.21 -18.32
N LEU A 184 -9.01 9.30 -17.95
CA LEU A 184 -8.90 8.71 -16.61
C LEU A 184 -7.64 9.21 -15.93
N LEU A 185 -7.80 9.98 -14.84
CA LEU A 185 -6.70 10.37 -13.97
C LEU A 185 -6.56 9.35 -12.86
N ILE A 186 -5.34 8.82 -12.68
CA ILE A 186 -5.00 7.78 -11.70
C ILE A 186 -3.96 8.33 -10.72
N THR A 187 -4.24 8.22 -9.43
CA THR A 187 -3.34 8.66 -8.34
C THR A 187 -3.55 7.80 -7.11
N GLU A 188 -2.74 8.01 -6.07
CA GLU A 188 -2.92 7.35 -4.77
C GLU A 188 -3.52 8.31 -3.75
N GLY A 189 -4.24 7.77 -2.77
CA GLY A 189 -4.63 8.52 -1.59
C GLY A 189 -3.44 8.76 -0.68
N VAL A 190 -2.71 7.71 -0.38
CA VAL A 190 -1.45 7.76 0.40
C VAL A 190 -0.36 7.02 -0.36
N TYR A 191 0.76 7.67 -0.60
CA TYR A 191 1.95 7.05 -1.17
C TYR A 191 2.68 6.21 -0.14
N GLY A 192 2.56 4.90 -0.25
CA GLY A 192 2.93 3.94 0.78
C GLY A 192 4.42 3.89 1.15
N MET A 193 5.32 4.48 0.37
CA MET A 193 6.76 4.55 0.68
C MET A 193 7.15 5.83 1.42
N THR A 194 6.53 6.94 1.08
CA THR A 194 6.84 8.27 1.62
C THR A 194 5.88 8.72 2.71
N GLY A 195 4.69 8.12 2.79
CA GLY A 195 3.63 8.57 3.69
C GLY A 195 2.99 9.91 3.30
N ALA A 196 3.34 10.45 2.14
CA ALA A 196 2.73 11.67 1.62
C ALA A 196 1.29 11.43 1.17
N LEU A 197 0.41 12.40 1.35
CA LEU A 197 -0.95 12.35 0.84
C LEU A 197 -0.98 12.77 -0.64
N GLY A 198 -1.79 12.11 -1.41
CA GLY A 198 -2.20 12.59 -2.74
C GLY A 198 -3.02 13.88 -2.59
N LYS A 199 -2.76 14.88 -3.44
CA LYS A 199 -3.46 16.17 -3.39
C LYS A 199 -4.84 16.10 -4.07
N LEU A 200 -5.70 15.18 -3.56
CA LEU A 200 -6.97 14.81 -4.19
C LEU A 200 -7.94 15.99 -4.31
N ASP A 201 -8.01 16.84 -3.29
CA ASP A 201 -8.85 18.05 -3.28
C ASP A 201 -8.44 19.03 -4.39
N LYS A 202 -7.15 19.20 -4.64
CA LYS A 202 -6.62 20.05 -5.70
C LYS A 202 -6.86 19.44 -7.08
N ILE A 203 -6.69 18.14 -7.22
CA ILE A 203 -6.99 17.41 -8.46
C ILE A 203 -8.49 17.47 -8.75
N ALA A 204 -9.35 17.24 -7.74
CA ALA A 204 -10.80 17.33 -7.87
C ALA A 204 -11.25 18.72 -8.34
N ALA A 205 -10.62 19.79 -7.86
CA ALA A 205 -10.91 21.14 -8.27
C ALA A 205 -10.70 21.39 -9.79
N LEU A 206 -9.83 20.62 -10.45
CA LEU A 206 -9.60 20.70 -11.90
C LEU A 206 -10.81 20.23 -12.73
N LYS A 207 -11.75 19.45 -12.15
CA LYS A 207 -13.02 19.06 -12.78
C LYS A 207 -13.88 20.27 -13.19
N LYS A 208 -13.67 21.43 -12.58
CA LYS A 208 -14.33 22.68 -12.98
C LYS A 208 -13.87 23.22 -14.34
N LYS A 209 -12.68 22.78 -14.79
CA LYS A 209 -12.06 23.26 -16.04
C LYS A 209 -12.00 22.17 -17.11
N TYR A 210 -11.87 20.91 -16.70
CA TYR A 210 -11.62 19.78 -17.59
C TYR A 210 -12.60 18.64 -17.33
N SER A 211 -12.94 17.90 -18.39
CA SER A 211 -13.77 16.70 -18.30
C SER A 211 -12.89 15.46 -18.14
N PHE A 212 -12.85 14.87 -16.95
CA PHE A 212 -12.10 13.65 -16.65
C PHE A 212 -12.71 12.90 -15.48
N ARG A 213 -12.33 11.64 -15.31
CA ARG A 213 -12.68 10.80 -14.16
C ARG A 213 -11.46 10.56 -13.30
N ILE A 214 -11.68 10.46 -11.98
CA ILE A 214 -10.63 10.22 -10.99
C ILE A 214 -10.77 8.82 -10.42
N MET A 215 -9.70 8.04 -10.55
CA MET A 215 -9.52 6.75 -9.88
C MET A 215 -8.39 6.89 -8.85
N ILE A 216 -8.67 6.49 -7.61
CA ILE A 216 -7.66 6.49 -6.54
C ILE A 216 -7.40 5.09 -6.01
N ASP A 217 -6.13 4.79 -5.76
CA ASP A 217 -5.70 3.70 -4.90
C ASP A 217 -5.49 4.25 -3.48
N ASP A 218 -6.38 3.92 -2.57
CA ASP A 218 -6.30 4.37 -1.19
C ASP A 218 -5.97 3.23 -0.22
N ALA A 219 -5.17 2.27 -0.68
CA ALA A 219 -4.76 1.10 0.09
C ALA A 219 -4.15 1.45 1.47
N HIS A 220 -3.47 2.58 1.58
CA HIS A 220 -2.84 3.05 2.81
C HIS A 220 -3.67 4.08 3.58
N GLY A 221 -4.69 4.68 2.97
CA GLY A 221 -5.60 5.62 3.63
C GLY A 221 -6.86 4.95 4.19
N PHE A 222 -7.37 3.91 3.49
CA PHE A 222 -8.53 3.13 3.92
C PHE A 222 -8.38 2.59 5.35
N GLY A 223 -9.38 2.82 6.18
CA GLY A 223 -9.41 2.43 7.59
C GLY A 223 -8.66 3.37 8.54
N LEU A 224 -7.86 4.34 8.02
CA LEU A 224 -6.96 5.19 8.82
C LEU A 224 -7.25 6.68 8.74
N LEU A 225 -7.56 7.18 7.56
CA LEU A 225 -7.74 8.60 7.29
C LEU A 225 -9.22 8.97 7.24
N GLY A 226 -9.50 10.23 7.57
CA GLY A 226 -10.86 10.74 7.70
C GLY A 226 -11.47 10.46 9.08
N GLU A 227 -12.57 11.12 9.39
CA GLU A 227 -13.26 11.01 10.67
C GLU A 227 -13.75 9.59 10.95
N HIS A 228 -14.24 8.92 9.89
CA HIS A 228 -14.80 7.58 9.97
C HIS A 228 -13.87 6.48 9.44
N GLY A 229 -12.66 6.85 8.99
CA GLY A 229 -11.72 5.92 8.38
C GLY A 229 -12.01 5.57 6.91
N ARG A 230 -12.79 6.39 6.20
CA ARG A 230 -13.10 6.21 4.77
C ARG A 230 -11.96 6.60 3.83
N GLY A 231 -10.81 6.93 4.39
CA GLY A 231 -9.61 7.18 3.63
C GLY A 231 -9.35 8.64 3.30
N THR A 232 -8.42 8.83 2.36
CA THR A 232 -7.84 10.14 2.05
C THR A 232 -8.86 11.11 1.48
N SER A 233 -9.80 10.64 0.66
CA SER A 233 -10.85 11.50 0.09
C SER A 233 -11.81 12.06 1.15
N GLU A 234 -12.09 11.31 2.23
CA GLU A 234 -12.82 11.82 3.39
C GLU A 234 -12.00 12.88 4.14
N ALA A 235 -10.73 12.58 4.41
CA ALA A 235 -9.84 13.48 5.13
C ALA A 235 -9.67 14.84 4.41
N LEU A 236 -9.70 14.84 3.08
CA LEU A 236 -9.56 16.03 2.24
C LEU A 236 -10.90 16.64 1.79
N GLY A 237 -12.03 16.09 2.22
CA GLY A 237 -13.36 16.61 1.92
C GLY A 237 -13.78 16.55 0.45
N CYS A 238 -13.28 15.58 -0.32
CA CYS A 238 -13.54 15.44 -1.75
C CYS A 238 -14.10 14.07 -2.17
N MET A 239 -14.77 13.35 -1.27
CA MET A 239 -15.32 12.01 -1.53
C MET A 239 -16.23 11.96 -2.75
N ASP A 240 -17.06 12.99 -2.95
CA ASP A 240 -18.03 13.04 -4.06
C ASP A 240 -17.36 13.24 -5.42
N ASP A 241 -16.15 13.79 -5.43
CA ASP A 241 -15.37 14.02 -6.66
C ASP A 241 -14.59 12.78 -7.13
N ILE A 242 -14.43 11.77 -6.27
CA ILE A 242 -13.74 10.52 -6.62
C ILE A 242 -14.72 9.58 -7.31
N ASP A 243 -14.46 9.27 -8.57
CA ASP A 243 -15.32 8.44 -9.40
C ASP A 243 -15.13 6.94 -9.12
N ILE A 244 -13.88 6.50 -8.94
CA ILE A 244 -13.51 5.11 -8.65
C ILE A 244 -12.59 5.09 -7.44
N TYR A 245 -13.04 4.47 -6.39
CA TYR A 245 -12.30 4.26 -5.14
C TYR A 245 -11.82 2.82 -5.04
N ILE A 246 -10.55 2.61 -4.70
CA ILE A 246 -9.97 1.29 -4.49
C ILE A 246 -9.39 1.20 -3.08
N GLY A 247 -9.79 0.16 -2.34
CA GLY A 247 -9.22 -0.22 -1.06
C GLY A 247 -8.57 -1.60 -1.12
N ALA A 248 -7.47 -1.78 -0.38
CA ALA A 248 -6.77 -3.06 -0.27
C ALA A 248 -6.85 -3.62 1.15
N PHE A 249 -7.05 -4.93 1.28
CA PHE A 249 -7.20 -5.58 2.59
C PHE A 249 -5.88 -5.92 3.27
N ALA A 250 -4.76 -5.82 2.56
CA ALA A 250 -3.42 -6.19 3.06
C ALA A 250 -2.82 -5.17 4.05
N LYS A 251 -3.56 -4.15 4.45
CA LYS A 251 -3.11 -3.06 5.33
C LYS A 251 -4.00 -3.00 6.58
N SER A 252 -4.84 -1.97 6.70
CA SER A 252 -5.72 -1.75 7.87
C SER A 252 -6.60 -2.94 8.22
N MET A 253 -7.05 -3.72 7.23
CA MET A 253 -7.84 -4.92 7.45
C MET A 253 -7.00 -6.16 7.82
N ALA A 254 -5.68 -6.11 7.73
CA ALA A 254 -4.78 -7.25 8.00
C ALA A 254 -5.28 -8.57 7.36
N SER A 255 -5.61 -8.53 6.06
CA SER A 255 -6.23 -9.64 5.34
C SER A 255 -5.73 -9.74 3.90
N ILE A 256 -6.38 -10.52 3.08
CA ILE A 256 -6.09 -10.70 1.65
C ILE A 256 -7.29 -10.25 0.83
N GLY A 257 -7.01 -9.55 -0.28
CA GLY A 257 -8.01 -9.06 -1.22
C GLY A 257 -8.03 -7.55 -1.31
N GLY A 258 -9.16 -7.03 -1.76
CA GLY A 258 -9.46 -5.62 -1.90
C GLY A 258 -10.85 -5.43 -2.49
N PHE A 259 -11.20 -4.20 -2.80
CA PHE A 259 -12.44 -3.85 -3.45
C PHE A 259 -12.29 -2.61 -4.33
N VAL A 260 -13.19 -2.50 -5.31
CA VAL A 260 -13.44 -1.26 -6.04
C VAL A 260 -14.85 -0.79 -5.72
N ALA A 261 -15.03 0.51 -5.51
CA ALA A 261 -16.35 1.14 -5.32
C ALA A 261 -16.52 2.33 -6.27
N GLY A 262 -17.75 2.56 -6.72
CA GLY A 262 -18.07 3.62 -7.67
C GLY A 262 -19.53 3.58 -8.13
N PRO A 263 -19.86 4.24 -9.27
CA PRO A 263 -21.20 4.21 -9.83
C PRO A 263 -21.66 2.80 -10.21
N HIS A 264 -22.91 2.47 -9.89
CA HIS A 264 -23.47 1.13 -10.11
C HIS A 264 -23.25 0.60 -11.55
N LYS A 265 -23.48 1.42 -12.55
CA LYS A 265 -23.26 1.03 -13.96
C LYS A 265 -21.82 0.64 -14.25
N ILE A 266 -20.86 1.34 -13.66
CA ILE A 266 -19.43 1.09 -13.84
C ILE A 266 -19.02 -0.19 -13.10
N ILE A 267 -19.50 -0.37 -11.87
CA ILE A 267 -19.21 -1.60 -11.10
C ILE A 267 -19.81 -2.82 -11.79
N ASN A 268 -21.01 -2.74 -12.36
CA ASN A 268 -21.59 -3.83 -13.16
C ASN A 268 -20.81 -4.12 -14.45
N TYR A 269 -20.30 -3.07 -15.10
CA TYR A 269 -19.41 -3.23 -16.24
C TYR A 269 -18.13 -3.98 -15.82
N LEU A 270 -17.52 -3.61 -14.68
CA LEU A 270 -16.34 -4.30 -14.13
C LEU A 270 -16.62 -5.77 -13.81
N ARG A 271 -17.77 -6.10 -13.20
CA ARG A 271 -18.17 -7.50 -12.94
C ARG A 271 -18.15 -8.36 -14.20
N ALA A 272 -18.50 -7.77 -15.34
CA ALA A 272 -18.56 -8.46 -16.63
C ALA A 272 -17.25 -8.43 -17.44
N ASN A 273 -16.27 -7.59 -17.07
CA ASN A 273 -15.09 -7.36 -17.92
C ASN A 273 -13.74 -7.53 -17.19
N MET A 274 -13.73 -7.63 -15.86
CA MET A 274 -12.48 -7.83 -15.11
C MET A 274 -11.99 -9.27 -15.23
N ARG A 275 -10.97 -9.48 -16.06
CA ARG A 275 -10.42 -10.81 -16.37
C ARG A 275 -9.90 -11.52 -15.11
N SER A 276 -9.27 -10.81 -14.17
CA SER A 276 -8.77 -11.38 -12.92
C SER A 276 -9.87 -11.90 -11.98
N GLN A 277 -11.14 -11.53 -12.22
CA GLN A 277 -12.28 -12.02 -11.44
C GLN A 277 -13.11 -13.02 -12.22
N MET A 278 -13.17 -12.87 -13.54
CA MET A 278 -13.92 -13.77 -14.41
C MET A 278 -13.27 -15.15 -14.55
N TYR A 279 -11.93 -15.18 -14.60
CA TYR A 279 -11.14 -16.39 -14.88
C TYR A 279 -10.38 -16.91 -13.65
N ALA A 280 -10.70 -16.40 -12.45
CA ALA A 280 -10.14 -16.87 -11.20
C ALA A 280 -11.24 -17.36 -10.25
N LYS A 281 -10.90 -18.32 -9.40
CA LYS A 281 -11.75 -18.75 -8.29
C LYS A 281 -12.03 -17.57 -7.36
N SER A 282 -13.27 -17.42 -6.90
CA SER A 282 -13.65 -16.39 -5.93
C SER A 282 -12.96 -16.56 -4.57
N GLN A 283 -12.98 -15.51 -3.77
CA GLN A 283 -12.46 -15.57 -2.40
C GLN A 283 -13.13 -16.69 -1.59
N PRO A 284 -12.38 -17.47 -0.79
CA PRO A 284 -12.95 -18.48 0.07
C PRO A 284 -13.71 -17.83 1.26
N MET A 285 -14.69 -18.57 1.79
CA MET A 285 -15.57 -18.05 2.84
C MET A 285 -14.85 -17.56 4.11
N PRO A 286 -13.75 -18.17 4.58
CA PRO A 286 -13.02 -17.61 5.71
C PRO A 286 -12.56 -16.18 5.48
N LEU A 287 -12.10 -15.83 4.27
CA LEU A 287 -11.73 -14.45 3.95
C LEU A 287 -12.97 -13.53 3.89
N VAL A 288 -14.06 -13.97 3.27
CA VAL A 288 -15.28 -13.15 3.15
C VAL A 288 -15.89 -12.85 4.51
N ILE A 289 -16.03 -13.87 5.36
CA ILE A 289 -16.60 -13.71 6.72
C ILE A 289 -15.65 -12.91 7.61
N GLY A 290 -14.36 -13.25 7.59
CA GLY A 290 -13.34 -12.51 8.35
C GLY A 290 -13.22 -11.04 7.93
N ASN A 291 -13.32 -10.74 6.63
CA ASN A 291 -13.31 -9.37 6.13
C ASN A 291 -14.60 -8.62 6.50
N THR A 292 -15.74 -9.30 6.57
CA THR A 292 -16.97 -8.72 7.11
C THR A 292 -16.77 -8.29 8.57
N LYS A 293 -16.20 -9.15 9.41
CA LYS A 293 -15.92 -8.84 10.81
C LYS A 293 -14.93 -7.68 10.95
N ARG A 294 -13.87 -7.66 10.14
CA ARG A 294 -12.89 -6.55 10.13
C ARG A 294 -13.53 -5.22 9.77
N LEU A 295 -14.39 -5.20 8.76
CA LEU A 295 -15.10 -3.99 8.37
C LEU A 295 -16.10 -3.54 9.46
N GLU A 296 -16.83 -4.47 10.10
CA GLU A 296 -17.69 -4.19 11.24
C GLU A 296 -16.92 -3.49 12.38
N ILE A 297 -15.69 -3.95 12.69
CA ILE A 297 -14.83 -3.31 13.70
C ILE A 297 -14.41 -1.91 13.24
N ILE A 298 -13.93 -1.77 11.98
CA ILE A 298 -13.51 -0.47 11.44
C ILE A 298 -14.64 0.58 11.52
N MET A 299 -15.87 0.16 11.30
CA MET A 299 -17.09 1.00 11.35
C MET A 299 -17.60 1.29 12.76
N SER A 300 -17.05 0.64 13.77
CA SER A 300 -17.53 0.73 15.17
C SER A 300 -16.75 1.77 15.98
N PRO A 301 -17.24 2.15 17.18
CA PRO A 301 -16.47 2.98 18.12
C PRO A 301 -15.12 2.38 18.50
N GLU A 302 -14.97 1.05 18.51
CA GLU A 302 -13.68 0.39 18.70
C GLU A 302 -12.70 0.74 17.57
N GLY A 303 -13.15 0.75 16.32
CA GLY A 303 -12.35 1.18 15.16
C GLY A 303 -11.88 2.63 15.28
N ASP A 304 -12.72 3.52 15.83
CA ASP A 304 -12.35 4.93 16.11
C ASP A 304 -11.22 5.00 17.13
N GLU A 305 -11.28 4.23 18.22
CA GLU A 305 -10.22 4.18 19.23
C GLU A 305 -8.92 3.57 18.68
N LEU A 306 -9.01 2.53 17.84
CA LEU A 306 -7.83 1.94 17.18
C LEU A 306 -7.15 2.95 16.24
N ARG A 307 -7.95 3.69 15.43
CA ARG A 307 -7.42 4.78 14.58
C ARG A 307 -6.73 5.85 15.41
N LYS A 308 -7.39 6.33 16.45
CA LYS A 308 -6.86 7.34 17.37
C LYS A 308 -5.54 6.90 17.98
N LYS A 309 -5.46 5.65 18.45
CA LYS A 309 -4.23 5.09 19.02
C LYS A 309 -3.11 5.00 17.98
N CYS A 310 -3.40 4.52 16.76
CA CYS A 310 -2.43 4.47 15.67
C CYS A 310 -1.88 5.87 15.35
N TRP A 311 -2.75 6.89 15.32
CA TRP A 311 -2.35 8.27 15.06
C TRP A 311 -1.56 8.90 16.22
N GLN A 312 -1.83 8.54 17.47
CA GLN A 312 -1.03 8.97 18.62
C GLN A 312 0.42 8.46 18.50
N ILE A 313 0.60 7.19 18.18
CA ILE A 313 1.92 6.60 17.94
C ILE A 313 2.60 7.26 16.72
N THR A 314 1.87 7.43 15.62
CA THR A 314 2.39 8.07 14.40
C THR A 314 2.90 9.48 14.69
N LYS A 315 2.10 10.30 15.35
CA LYS A 315 2.49 11.67 15.70
C LYS A 315 3.71 11.69 16.60
N ALA A 316 3.73 10.87 17.63
CA ALA A 316 4.84 10.82 18.58
C ALA A 316 6.16 10.43 17.90
N ILE A 317 6.16 9.40 17.03
CA ILE A 317 7.38 8.97 16.34
C ILE A 317 7.84 10.00 15.29
N GLN A 318 6.92 10.61 14.53
CA GLN A 318 7.25 11.65 13.55
C GLN A 318 7.79 12.92 14.20
N ASP A 319 7.13 13.42 15.24
CA ASP A 319 7.58 14.61 15.98
C ASP A 319 8.94 14.34 16.65
N GLY A 320 9.14 13.14 17.18
CA GLY A 320 10.41 12.71 17.75
C GLY A 320 11.53 12.69 16.72
N PHE A 321 11.33 12.09 15.53
CA PHE A 321 12.35 12.11 14.48
C PHE A 321 12.69 13.52 14.00
N ARG A 322 11.68 14.37 13.82
CA ARG A 322 11.92 15.79 13.45
C ARG A 322 12.73 16.51 14.51
N LYS A 323 12.41 16.31 15.79
CA LYS A 323 13.14 16.91 16.94
C LYS A 323 14.60 16.47 16.99
N GLU A 324 14.89 15.20 16.70
CA GLU A 324 16.25 14.66 16.63
C GLU A 324 16.97 15.00 15.30
N GLY A 325 16.35 15.79 14.42
CA GLY A 325 16.94 16.31 13.19
C GLY A 325 17.04 15.27 12.07
N PHE A 326 16.16 14.27 12.07
CA PHE A 326 16.01 13.36 10.93
C PHE A 326 15.11 13.98 9.85
N ASP A 327 15.47 13.76 8.62
CA ASP A 327 14.63 14.08 7.48
C ASP A 327 13.62 12.93 7.27
N ILE A 328 12.34 13.26 7.44
CA ILE A 328 11.22 12.33 7.19
C ILE A 328 10.32 12.79 6.04
N GLY A 329 10.78 13.72 5.22
CA GLY A 329 10.01 14.27 4.10
C GLY A 329 8.63 14.81 4.49
N GLU A 330 7.68 14.68 3.56
CA GLU A 330 6.27 15.10 3.74
C GLU A 330 5.42 13.94 4.35
N ALA A 331 5.91 13.27 5.41
CA ALA A 331 5.15 12.20 6.05
C ALA A 331 3.88 12.76 6.73
N GLU A 332 2.72 12.45 6.14
CA GLU A 332 1.39 12.91 6.57
C GLU A 332 0.46 11.73 6.95
N ALA A 333 0.91 10.48 6.73
CA ALA A 333 0.18 9.24 7.05
C ALA A 333 0.94 8.38 8.07
N CYS A 334 0.40 7.20 8.41
CA CYS A 334 0.98 6.29 9.41
C CYS A 334 2.24 5.53 8.91
N VAL A 335 2.87 6.03 7.86
CA VAL A 335 4.16 5.60 7.34
C VAL A 335 5.13 6.76 7.48
N THR A 336 6.28 6.50 8.09
CA THR A 336 7.32 7.50 8.32
C THR A 336 8.61 7.05 7.62
N PRO A 337 9.00 7.69 6.52
CA PRO A 337 10.28 7.44 5.86
C PRO A 337 11.39 8.18 6.60
N VAL A 338 12.36 7.49 7.13
CA VAL A 338 13.56 8.11 7.69
C VAL A 338 14.64 8.10 6.61
N HIS A 339 14.93 9.26 6.02
CA HIS A 339 15.92 9.40 4.96
C HIS A 339 17.33 9.23 5.51
N ILE A 340 18.10 8.36 4.88
CA ILE A 340 19.48 8.08 5.25
C ILE A 340 20.40 8.90 4.36
N LYS A 341 21.23 9.72 5.00
CA LYS A 341 22.35 10.37 4.32
C LYS A 341 23.43 9.34 4.08
N GLY A 342 23.84 9.18 2.82
CA GLY A 342 24.80 8.18 2.41
C GLY A 342 24.21 7.14 1.47
N GLY A 343 24.98 6.09 1.17
CA GLY A 343 24.61 5.06 0.21
C GLY A 343 24.00 3.80 0.85
N VAL A 344 23.73 2.82 -0.03
CA VAL A 344 23.21 1.50 0.38
C VAL A 344 24.17 0.80 1.36
N ALA A 345 25.50 0.95 1.18
CA ALA A 345 26.48 0.36 2.08
C ALA A 345 26.34 0.85 3.53
N GLN A 346 26.25 2.16 3.74
CA GLN A 346 26.03 2.75 5.05
C GLN A 346 24.68 2.32 5.63
N ALA A 347 23.62 2.35 4.83
CA ALA A 347 22.28 1.96 5.26
C ALA A 347 22.21 0.47 5.70
N THR A 348 22.92 -0.43 5.03
CA THR A 348 22.99 -1.85 5.46
C THR A 348 23.73 -2.02 6.78
N LYS A 349 24.80 -1.27 7.02
CA LYS A 349 25.52 -1.28 8.31
C LYS A 349 24.65 -0.74 9.43
N MET A 350 23.92 0.35 9.18
CA MET A 350 22.94 0.90 10.14
C MET A 350 21.81 -0.10 10.42
N ALA A 351 21.24 -0.73 9.39
CA ALA A 351 20.19 -1.72 9.56
C ALA A 351 20.67 -2.93 10.38
N LYS A 352 21.91 -3.36 10.17
CA LYS A 352 22.53 -4.41 10.98
C LYS A 352 22.67 -3.98 12.44
N ASP A 353 23.18 -2.78 12.70
CA ASP A 353 23.34 -2.26 14.04
C ASP A 353 21.97 -2.14 14.76
N LEU A 354 20.95 -1.59 14.10
CA LEU A 354 19.59 -1.54 14.63
C LEU A 354 19.07 -2.92 15.02
N ARG A 355 19.23 -3.93 14.16
CA ARG A 355 18.72 -5.28 14.40
C ARG A 355 19.50 -6.05 15.46
N GLU A 356 20.83 -5.99 15.42
CA GLU A 356 21.68 -6.81 16.31
C GLU A 356 21.88 -6.19 17.70
N ASN A 357 22.07 -4.88 17.78
CA ASN A 357 22.42 -4.20 19.03
C ASN A 357 21.20 -3.54 19.69
N TYR A 358 20.28 -2.97 18.89
CA TYR A 358 19.08 -2.30 19.41
C TYR A 358 17.80 -3.13 19.29
N ARG A 359 17.86 -4.33 18.70
CA ARG A 359 16.66 -5.18 18.50
C ARG A 359 15.50 -4.43 17.82
N ILE A 360 15.79 -3.52 16.90
CA ILE A 360 14.79 -2.81 16.11
C ILE A 360 14.79 -3.34 14.69
N PHE A 361 13.62 -3.77 14.22
CA PHE A 361 13.41 -4.23 12.86
C PHE A 361 12.53 -3.23 12.11
N CYS A 362 13.09 -2.58 11.12
CA CYS A 362 12.38 -1.75 10.14
C CYS A 362 12.82 -2.12 8.72
N SER A 363 11.97 -1.82 7.74
CA SER A 363 12.29 -2.09 6.33
C SER A 363 13.24 -1.04 5.78
N MET A 364 14.36 -1.48 5.20
CA MET A 364 15.22 -0.63 4.39
C MET A 364 14.72 -0.67 2.95
N VAL A 365 14.41 0.48 2.37
CA VAL A 365 13.86 0.61 1.02
C VAL A 365 14.87 1.32 0.13
N ILE A 366 15.12 0.74 -1.05
CA ILE A 366 16.06 1.23 -2.05
C ILE A 366 15.43 1.14 -3.46
N TYR A 367 16.14 1.67 -4.46
CA TYR A 367 15.78 1.45 -5.87
C TYR A 367 15.63 -0.06 -6.18
N PRO A 368 14.60 -0.50 -6.95
CA PRO A 368 13.68 0.30 -7.77
C PRO A 368 12.38 0.73 -7.08
N VAL A 369 12.21 0.45 -5.80
CA VAL A 369 10.96 0.76 -5.06
C VAL A 369 10.81 2.27 -4.85
N ILE A 370 11.94 2.96 -4.68
CA ILE A 370 12.03 4.42 -4.61
C ILE A 370 13.07 4.91 -5.63
N PRO A 371 13.12 6.21 -5.96
CA PRO A 371 14.07 6.76 -6.92
C PRO A 371 15.53 6.40 -6.60
N LYS A 372 16.34 6.23 -7.67
CA LYS A 372 17.75 5.89 -7.54
C LYS A 372 18.50 6.99 -6.76
N GLY A 373 19.34 6.56 -5.82
CA GLY A 373 20.13 7.46 -4.96
C GLY A 373 19.43 7.83 -3.65
N MET A 374 18.19 7.38 -3.45
CA MET A 374 17.48 7.48 -2.16
C MET A 374 17.60 6.16 -1.39
N VAL A 375 17.75 6.27 -0.08
CA VAL A 375 17.62 5.16 0.88
C VAL A 375 16.77 5.64 2.04
N ILE A 376 15.78 4.85 2.41
CA ILE A 376 14.94 5.17 3.57
C ILE A 376 14.81 3.96 4.50
N PHE A 377 14.74 4.22 5.81
CA PHE A 377 14.14 3.29 6.75
C PHE A 377 12.65 3.61 6.89
N ARG A 378 11.83 2.65 6.51
CA ARG A 378 10.39 2.81 6.54
C ARG A 378 9.86 2.33 7.88
N ILE A 379 9.36 3.26 8.68
CA ILE A 379 8.74 3.02 9.99
C ILE A 379 7.23 3.03 9.81
N VAL A 380 6.57 1.97 10.23
CA VAL A 380 5.11 1.80 10.12
C VAL A 380 4.50 1.77 11.51
N SER A 381 3.76 2.81 11.85
CA SER A 381 3.03 2.88 13.11
C SER A 381 1.79 2.00 13.09
N THR A 382 1.49 1.35 14.21
CA THR A 382 0.27 0.56 14.40
C THR A 382 -0.40 0.88 15.74
N ALA A 383 -1.69 0.58 15.86
CA ALA A 383 -2.42 0.69 17.12
C ALA A 383 -1.91 -0.26 18.24
N SER A 384 -1.07 -1.24 17.86
CA SER A 384 -0.49 -2.19 18.81
C SER A 384 0.82 -1.72 19.44
N HIS A 385 1.49 -0.70 18.87
CA HIS A 385 2.67 -0.10 19.48
C HIS A 385 2.31 0.70 20.74
N THR A 386 3.31 0.91 21.60
CA THR A 386 3.22 1.69 22.84
C THR A 386 4.07 2.97 22.76
N MET A 387 3.88 3.87 23.71
CA MET A 387 4.73 5.07 23.81
C MET A 387 6.16 4.71 24.24
N GLU A 388 6.34 3.64 25.00
CA GLU A 388 7.63 3.08 25.37
C GLU A 388 8.40 2.58 24.14
N ASP A 389 7.70 1.94 23.18
CA ASP A 389 8.29 1.53 21.89
C ASP A 389 8.77 2.74 21.08
N VAL A 390 8.01 3.84 21.11
CA VAL A 390 8.38 5.10 20.45
C VAL A 390 9.64 5.67 21.10
N GLU A 391 9.66 5.82 22.41
CA GLU A 391 10.79 6.37 23.15
C GLU A 391 12.05 5.54 22.93
N TYR A 392 11.94 4.22 23.04
CA TYR A 392 13.04 3.30 22.80
C TYR A 392 13.62 3.47 21.39
N THR A 393 12.74 3.54 20.38
CA THR A 393 13.15 3.68 18.97
C THR A 393 13.85 5.01 18.73
N LEU A 394 13.33 6.11 19.26
CA LEU A 394 13.93 7.43 19.09
C LEU A 394 15.33 7.51 19.73
N ASN A 395 15.50 6.93 20.92
CA ASN A 395 16.79 6.86 21.60
C ASN A 395 17.80 6.04 20.79
N ALA A 396 17.40 4.88 20.26
CA ALA A 396 18.25 4.05 19.41
C ALA A 396 18.67 4.79 18.13
N PHE A 397 17.73 5.44 17.43
CA PHE A 397 18.05 6.22 16.23
C PHE A 397 18.95 7.42 16.51
N LYS A 398 18.82 8.06 17.67
CA LYS A 398 19.73 9.13 18.11
C LYS A 398 21.17 8.63 18.24
N GLU A 399 21.39 7.45 18.84
CA GLU A 399 22.70 6.84 18.94
C GLU A 399 23.24 6.42 17.56
N ILE A 400 22.39 5.83 16.70
CA ILE A 400 22.73 5.50 15.32
C ILE A 400 23.16 6.74 14.54
N LYS A 401 22.45 7.87 14.71
CA LYS A 401 22.82 9.13 14.08
C LYS A 401 24.18 9.62 14.54
N ALA A 402 24.44 9.58 15.84
CA ALA A 402 25.76 9.97 16.38
C ALA A 402 26.89 9.09 15.82
N LYS A 403 26.68 7.79 15.70
CA LYS A 403 27.62 6.85 15.05
C LYS A 403 27.81 7.17 13.56
N LEU A 404 26.73 7.50 12.83
CA LEU A 404 26.79 7.90 11.44
C LEU A 404 27.60 9.17 11.26
N ASP A 405 27.33 10.19 12.07
CA ASP A 405 28.02 11.49 12.05
C ASP A 405 29.51 11.35 12.42
N ALA A 406 29.87 10.33 13.21
CA ALA A 406 31.26 9.98 13.56
C ALA A 406 31.97 9.09 12.52
N GLY A 407 31.30 8.74 11.41
CA GLY A 407 31.89 7.89 10.35
C GLY A 407 31.94 6.39 10.68
N ALA A 408 31.24 5.91 11.71
CA ALA A 408 31.27 4.50 12.10
C ALA A 408 30.72 3.53 11.02
N TYR A 409 29.95 4.04 10.08
CA TYR A 409 29.36 3.27 8.98
C TYR A 409 30.02 3.55 7.63
N ASP A 410 31.16 4.25 7.59
CA ASP A 410 31.86 4.59 6.35
C ASP A 410 32.40 3.33 5.63
N GLY A 411 32.69 3.51 4.34
CA GLY A 411 33.16 2.46 3.43
C GLY A 411 32.07 1.94 2.50
N ASP A 412 32.52 1.40 1.38
CA ASP A 412 31.65 0.99 0.25
C ASP A 412 31.12 -0.45 0.36
N ASP A 413 31.59 -1.20 1.37
CA ASP A 413 31.18 -2.58 1.57
C ASP A 413 29.78 -2.69 2.16
N ILE A 414 28.90 -3.42 1.48
CA ILE A 414 27.61 -3.82 2.03
C ILE A 414 27.87 -4.77 3.21
N ALA A 415 27.21 -4.51 4.34
CA ALA A 415 27.24 -5.44 5.47
C ALA A 415 26.53 -6.74 5.06
N ALA A 416 27.31 -7.68 4.50
CA ALA A 416 26.77 -8.97 4.07
C ALA A 416 26.22 -9.75 5.27
N MET A 417 24.99 -10.19 5.16
CA MET A 417 24.30 -11.05 6.12
C MET A 417 23.39 -11.99 5.34
N THR A 418 23.71 -13.26 5.37
CA THR A 418 22.84 -14.34 4.94
C THR A 418 22.45 -15.17 6.16
N VAL A 419 21.22 -15.67 6.16
CA VAL A 419 20.73 -16.61 7.18
C VAL A 419 20.41 -17.91 6.46
N GLU A 420 21.01 -19.00 6.92
CA GLU A 420 20.78 -20.36 6.39
C GLU A 420 19.36 -20.87 6.62
#